data_19bc5375f55f082c365576cb10f00b79
#
_entry.id   19bc5375f55f082c365576cb10f00b79
#
_cell.length_a   1.000
_cell.length_b   1.000
_cell.length_c   1.000
_cell.angle_alpha   90.00
_cell.angle_beta   90.00
_cell.angle_gamma   90.00
#
_symmetry.space_group_name_H-M   'P 1'
#
loop_
_entity.id
_entity.type
_entity.pdbx_description
1 polymer ?
#
loop_
_entity_poly.entity_id
_entity_poly.type
_entity_poly.pdbx_seq_one_letter_code
_entity_poly.pdbx_strand_id
1 'polypeptide(L)'
;MPKLKLFLTTALLLFFVDVLHAHYVWLEYDGNGPAHAYFGEWVDDIREKAGGLLDRIKAPRAFLGASNDSLPIKRNENNLEIAVKGRGDLRLVENSMPAREDKEKGGRTKTIYYAKAGRSEVISKLDLELVPTAANGNILVLLLFGSPLPKAELTIIGPPKWEKPLTTDEQGRVTIPTPWSGRYVLEVVHFEEKAGGSGEEKFDRTRHISSLSFIQRNGMKWIGKPYGPTKM
;
A
#
# COMPACT_ATOMS: atom_id res chain seq x y z
N MET A 1 43.32 48.88 17.09
CA MET A 1 42.00 48.27 17.39
C MET A 1 41.66 47.34 16.25
N PRO A 2 41.80 46.00 16.35
CA PRO A 2 41.45 45.06 15.30
C PRO A 2 39.93 44.76 15.36
N LYS A 3 39.26 44.90 14.21
CA LYS A 3 37.83 44.56 14.03
C LYS A 3 37.67 43.03 13.91
N LEU A 4 37.08 42.44 14.94
CA LEU A 4 36.69 41.03 14.98
C LEU A 4 35.52 40.80 14.00
N LYS A 5 35.77 40.09 12.89
CA LYS A 5 34.71 39.64 11.96
C LYS A 5 34.12 38.33 12.52
N LEU A 6 32.89 38.42 13.01
CA LEU A 6 32.08 37.28 13.43
C LEU A 6 31.56 36.57 12.19
N PHE A 7 32.13 35.38 11.84
CA PHE A 7 31.57 34.48 10.83
C PHE A 7 30.43 33.68 11.48
N LEU A 8 29.21 34.02 11.10
CA LEU A 8 28.01 33.27 11.46
C LEU A 8 27.91 32.06 10.52
N THR A 9 28.36 30.88 10.97
CA THR A 9 28.22 29.63 10.23
C THR A 9 26.81 29.09 10.44
N THR A 10 25.91 29.31 9.48
CA THR A 10 24.56 28.72 9.50
C THR A 10 24.70 27.23 9.18
N ALA A 11 24.61 26.37 10.19
CA ALA A 11 24.52 24.93 10.03
C ALA A 11 23.14 24.60 9.46
N LEU A 12 23.09 24.20 8.19
CA LEU A 12 21.89 23.67 7.54
C LEU A 12 21.66 22.24 8.07
N LEU A 13 20.78 22.09 9.03
CA LEU A 13 20.28 20.78 9.48
C LEU A 13 19.42 20.18 8.38
N LEU A 14 20.00 19.27 7.61
CA LEU A 14 19.27 18.38 6.73
C LEU A 14 18.53 17.35 7.61
N PHE A 15 17.23 17.57 7.82
CA PHE A 15 16.38 16.52 8.37
C PHE A 15 16.21 15.44 7.28
N PHE A 16 16.94 14.34 7.42
CA PHE A 16 16.59 13.10 6.73
C PHE A 16 15.31 12.59 7.39
N VAL A 17 14.20 12.73 6.69
CA VAL A 17 12.97 12.01 7.05
C VAL A 17 13.23 10.57 6.61
N ASP A 18 13.59 9.70 7.53
CA ASP A 18 13.57 8.26 7.30
C ASP A 18 12.11 7.90 7.00
N VAL A 19 11.82 7.60 5.75
CA VAL A 19 10.55 7.02 5.36
C VAL A 19 10.54 5.61 5.93
N LEU A 20 9.97 5.45 7.11
CA LEU A 20 9.72 4.15 7.72
C LEU A 20 8.75 3.40 6.79
N HIS A 21 9.29 2.59 5.90
CA HIS A 21 8.49 1.68 5.09
C HIS A 21 7.80 0.68 6.01
N ALA A 22 6.51 0.72 6.04
CA ALA A 22 5.73 -0.22 6.82
C ALA A 22 5.39 -1.41 5.93
N HIS A 23 5.63 -2.61 6.43
CA HIS A 23 5.16 -3.81 5.74
C HIS A 23 3.69 -3.69 5.36
N TYR A 24 3.37 -4.04 4.13
CA TYR A 24 2.02 -4.05 3.57
C TYR A 24 1.75 -5.35 2.81
N VAL A 25 0.49 -5.61 2.53
CA VAL A 25 0.08 -6.70 1.64
C VAL A 25 -0.07 -6.12 0.24
N TRP A 26 0.52 -6.79 -0.78
CA TRP A 26 0.24 -6.47 -2.18
C TRP A 26 -0.13 -7.72 -2.96
N LEU A 27 -0.85 -7.50 -4.05
CA LEU A 27 -1.29 -8.56 -4.95
C LEU A 27 -0.48 -8.52 -6.26
N GLU A 28 -0.05 -9.66 -6.73
CA GLU A 28 0.44 -9.86 -8.08
C GLU A 28 -0.56 -10.70 -8.85
N TYR A 29 -1.25 -10.08 -9.80
CA TYR A 29 -2.24 -10.71 -10.66
C TYR A 29 -2.22 -10.07 -12.04
N ASP A 30 -2.04 -10.89 -13.08
CA ASP A 30 -1.89 -10.43 -14.45
C ASP A 30 -3.16 -10.66 -15.31
N GLY A 31 -4.25 -11.06 -14.64
CA GLY A 31 -5.54 -11.32 -15.28
C GLY A 31 -5.76 -12.77 -15.69
N ASN A 32 -4.77 -13.66 -15.55
CA ASN A 32 -4.86 -15.07 -15.85
C ASN A 32 -4.16 -15.93 -14.78
N GLY A 33 -4.71 -17.11 -14.52
CA GLY A 33 -4.14 -18.06 -13.55
C GLY A 33 -4.31 -17.62 -12.10
N PRO A 34 -3.56 -18.24 -11.19
CA PRO A 34 -3.58 -17.87 -9.78
C PRO A 34 -2.96 -16.48 -9.57
N ALA A 35 -3.46 -15.79 -8.56
CA ALA A 35 -2.83 -14.58 -8.05
C ALA A 35 -1.98 -14.89 -6.82
N HIS A 36 -1.04 -14.01 -6.50
CA HIS A 36 -0.21 -14.14 -5.32
C HIS A 36 -0.32 -12.88 -4.47
N ALA A 37 -0.61 -13.06 -3.18
CA ALA A 37 -0.52 -12.00 -2.19
C ALA A 37 0.79 -12.18 -1.42
N TYR A 38 1.55 -11.11 -1.29
CA TYR A 38 2.79 -11.04 -0.55
C TYR A 38 2.63 -10.11 0.64
N PHE A 39 3.38 -10.36 1.69
CA PHE A 39 3.53 -9.46 2.83
C PHE A 39 5.00 -9.02 2.93
N GLY A 40 5.25 -7.74 3.10
CA GLY A 40 6.61 -7.18 3.11
C GLY A 40 6.69 -5.80 2.47
N GLU A 41 7.74 -5.57 1.69
CA GLU A 41 8.04 -4.29 1.02
C GLU A 41 8.43 -4.55 -0.44
N TRP A 42 7.59 -4.11 -1.37
CA TRP A 42 7.82 -4.39 -2.79
C TRP A 42 9.01 -3.63 -3.36
N VAL A 43 9.28 -2.43 -2.85
CA VAL A 43 10.43 -1.62 -3.28
C VAL A 43 11.76 -2.33 -3.02
N ASP A 44 11.90 -2.96 -1.87
CA ASP A 44 13.13 -3.65 -1.42
C ASP A 44 13.15 -5.15 -1.75
N ASP A 45 12.14 -5.64 -2.48
CA ASP A 45 11.92 -7.06 -2.77
C ASP A 45 11.80 -7.94 -1.50
N ILE A 46 11.41 -7.34 -0.38
CA ILE A 46 11.17 -8.07 0.87
C ILE A 46 9.85 -8.82 0.75
N ARG A 47 9.93 -10.15 0.82
CA ARG A 47 8.79 -11.05 0.87
C ARG A 47 8.92 -11.93 2.09
N GLU A 48 8.05 -11.67 3.06
CA GLU A 48 8.05 -12.39 4.33
C GLU A 48 7.66 -13.86 4.13
N LYS A 49 8.17 -14.71 5.04
CA LYS A 49 8.01 -16.16 4.93
C LYS A 49 7.08 -16.71 6.02
N ALA A 50 6.52 -17.88 5.73
CA ALA A 50 5.83 -18.72 6.69
C ALA A 50 6.81 -19.16 7.80
N GLY A 51 6.33 -19.24 9.02
CA GLY A 51 7.17 -19.38 10.22
C GLY A 51 7.77 -18.06 10.71
N GLY A 52 7.51 -16.95 9.99
CA GLY A 52 7.96 -15.59 10.30
C GLY A 52 6.83 -14.58 10.23
N LEU A 53 7.10 -13.40 9.63
CA LEU A 53 6.13 -12.30 9.63
C LEU A 53 4.93 -12.55 8.72
N LEU A 54 5.02 -13.41 7.69
CA LEU A 54 3.88 -13.78 6.87
C LEU A 54 2.75 -14.41 7.72
N ASP A 55 3.06 -15.01 8.85
CA ASP A 55 2.06 -15.62 9.74
C ASP A 55 1.19 -14.59 10.48
N ARG A 56 1.51 -13.31 10.37
CA ARG A 56 0.63 -12.23 10.82
C ARG A 56 -0.62 -12.10 9.97
N ILE A 57 -0.55 -12.50 8.70
CA ILE A 57 -1.68 -12.53 7.76
C ILE A 57 -2.43 -13.85 7.99
N LYS A 58 -3.33 -13.89 8.99
CA LYS A 58 -3.91 -15.14 9.51
C LYS A 58 -5.15 -15.59 8.77
N ALA A 59 -6.09 -14.67 8.52
CA ALA A 59 -7.40 -14.97 7.97
C ALA A 59 -7.77 -13.99 6.83
N PRO A 60 -6.93 -13.86 5.79
CA PRO A 60 -7.21 -12.97 4.68
C PRO A 60 -8.40 -13.49 3.88
N ARG A 61 -9.22 -12.57 3.42
CA ARG A 61 -10.33 -12.85 2.51
C ARG A 61 -10.08 -12.16 1.18
N ALA A 62 -10.07 -12.94 0.10
CA ALA A 62 -9.94 -12.41 -1.26
C ALA A 62 -11.24 -12.60 -2.04
N PHE A 63 -11.55 -11.68 -2.95
CA PHE A 63 -12.72 -11.71 -3.82
C PHE A 63 -12.47 -10.98 -5.14
N LEU A 64 -13.22 -11.34 -6.19
CA LEU A 64 -13.01 -10.87 -7.54
C LEU A 64 -14.19 -10.03 -8.03
N GLY A 65 -13.90 -8.89 -8.61
CA GLY A 65 -14.88 -8.06 -9.31
C GLY A 65 -16.03 -7.62 -8.42
N ALA A 66 -17.23 -7.77 -8.92
CA ALA A 66 -18.45 -7.42 -8.21
C ALA A 66 -18.86 -8.45 -7.14
N SER A 67 -18.31 -9.69 -7.17
CA SER A 67 -18.63 -10.72 -6.19
C SER A 67 -18.10 -10.37 -4.80
N ASN A 68 -18.83 -10.85 -3.79
CA ASN A 68 -18.37 -10.87 -2.40
C ASN A 68 -17.97 -12.28 -1.97
N ASP A 69 -18.01 -13.27 -2.86
CA ASP A 69 -17.65 -14.64 -2.55
C ASP A 69 -16.14 -14.75 -2.31
N SER A 70 -15.78 -15.39 -1.22
CA SER A 70 -14.37 -15.61 -0.88
C SER A 70 -13.74 -16.62 -1.84
N LEU A 71 -12.59 -16.24 -2.39
CA LEU A 71 -11.77 -17.13 -3.21
C LEU A 71 -10.93 -18.06 -2.31
N PRO A 72 -10.66 -19.30 -2.75
CA PRO A 72 -9.74 -20.19 -2.05
C PRO A 72 -8.33 -19.60 -1.99
N ILE A 73 -7.73 -19.65 -0.81
CA ILE A 73 -6.37 -19.18 -0.54
C ILE A 73 -5.54 -20.33 0.00
N LYS A 74 -4.38 -20.57 -0.59
CA LYS A 74 -3.37 -21.53 -0.14
C LYS A 74 -2.13 -20.78 0.34
N ARG A 75 -1.66 -21.08 1.54
CA ARG A 75 -0.41 -20.54 2.07
C ARG A 75 0.77 -21.35 1.52
N ASN A 76 1.71 -20.63 0.91
CA ASN A 76 3.00 -21.15 0.47
C ASN A 76 4.13 -20.61 1.37
N GLU A 77 5.38 -20.90 1.05
CA GLU A 77 6.54 -20.49 1.84
C GLU A 77 6.64 -18.95 1.99
N ASN A 78 6.42 -18.18 0.90
CA ASN A 78 6.63 -16.74 0.89
C ASN A 78 5.46 -15.95 0.29
N ASN A 79 4.30 -16.57 0.11
CA ASN A 79 3.10 -15.92 -0.42
C ASN A 79 1.83 -16.67 -0.05
N LEU A 80 0.71 -16.02 -0.34
CA LEU A 80 -0.61 -16.62 -0.34
C LEU A 80 -1.07 -16.72 -1.79
N GLU A 81 -1.26 -17.93 -2.29
CA GLU A 81 -1.77 -18.22 -3.62
C GLU A 81 -3.30 -18.19 -3.60
N ILE A 82 -3.88 -17.39 -4.48
CA ILE A 82 -5.33 -17.19 -4.59
C ILE A 82 -5.82 -17.82 -5.88
N ALA A 83 -6.75 -18.76 -5.78
CA ALA A 83 -7.33 -19.43 -6.93
C ALA A 83 -8.37 -18.53 -7.61
N VAL A 84 -7.91 -17.76 -8.61
CA VAL A 84 -8.79 -16.83 -9.34
C VAL A 84 -9.43 -17.52 -10.54
N LYS A 85 -10.76 -17.40 -10.64
CA LYS A 85 -11.53 -17.80 -11.82
C LYS A 85 -12.43 -16.63 -12.24
N GLY A 86 -12.26 -16.16 -13.47
CA GLY A 86 -13.05 -15.05 -14.01
C GLY A 86 -12.20 -13.81 -14.29
N ARG A 87 -12.88 -12.68 -14.50
CA ARG A 87 -12.26 -11.39 -14.83
C ARG A 87 -12.73 -10.32 -13.85
N GLY A 88 -11.90 -9.33 -13.59
CA GLY A 88 -12.19 -8.20 -12.71
C GLY A 88 -10.97 -7.82 -11.87
N ASP A 89 -11.10 -6.77 -11.10
CA ASP A 89 -10.09 -6.38 -10.14
C ASP A 89 -10.14 -7.34 -8.94
N LEU A 90 -8.98 -7.88 -8.55
CA LEU A 90 -8.86 -8.75 -7.38
C LEU A 90 -8.65 -7.90 -6.13
N ARG A 91 -9.33 -8.24 -5.05
CA ARG A 91 -9.21 -7.57 -3.75
C ARG A 91 -8.90 -8.56 -2.65
N LEU A 92 -8.19 -8.10 -1.64
CA LEU A 92 -7.91 -8.84 -0.42
C LEU A 92 -8.05 -7.89 0.78
N VAL A 93 -8.64 -8.41 1.86
CA VAL A 93 -8.68 -7.76 3.16
C VAL A 93 -8.16 -8.73 4.24
N GLU A 94 -7.32 -8.20 5.14
CA GLU A 94 -6.88 -8.89 6.35
C GLU A 94 -7.14 -7.99 7.56
N ASN A 95 -8.10 -8.39 8.39
CA ASN A 95 -8.52 -7.64 9.57
C ASN A 95 -8.53 -8.47 10.86
N SER A 96 -7.97 -9.68 10.82
CA SER A 96 -7.97 -10.60 11.98
C SER A 96 -6.86 -10.30 12.99
N MET A 97 -5.91 -9.41 12.66
CA MET A 97 -4.83 -9.09 13.58
C MET A 97 -5.37 -8.44 14.86
N PRO A 98 -4.91 -8.89 16.05
CA PRO A 98 -5.28 -8.24 17.30
C PRO A 98 -4.72 -6.81 17.38
N ALA A 99 -5.42 -5.94 18.10
CA ALA A 99 -4.90 -4.61 18.40
C ALA A 99 -3.64 -4.71 19.28
N ARG A 100 -2.66 -3.85 19.02
CA ARG A 100 -1.37 -3.82 19.72
C ARG A 100 -1.14 -2.46 20.35
N GLU A 101 -0.35 -2.43 21.41
CA GLU A 101 0.13 -1.17 21.97
C GLU A 101 1.01 -0.43 20.97
N ASP A 102 0.72 0.84 20.81
CA ASP A 102 1.52 1.76 20.01
C ASP A 102 2.47 2.51 20.95
N LYS A 103 3.74 2.13 20.91
CA LYS A 103 4.76 2.68 21.81
C LYS A 103 5.10 4.15 21.50
N GLU A 104 4.85 4.60 20.29
CA GLU A 104 5.16 5.97 19.86
C GLU A 104 4.04 6.93 20.18
N LYS A 105 2.80 6.55 19.83
CA LYS A 105 1.62 7.40 19.99
C LYS A 105 0.86 7.13 21.29
N GLY A 106 1.19 6.04 22.00
CA GLY A 106 0.42 5.53 23.12
C GLY A 106 -0.91 4.93 22.70
N GLY A 107 -1.58 4.21 23.61
CA GLY A 107 -2.83 3.52 23.33
C GLY A 107 -2.67 2.28 22.44
N ARG A 108 -3.78 1.72 21.99
CA ARG A 108 -3.81 0.49 21.19
C ARG A 108 -4.26 0.76 19.76
N THR A 109 -3.53 0.22 18.80
CA THR A 109 -3.80 0.37 17.36
C THR A 109 -4.22 -0.96 16.74
N LYS A 110 -5.39 -0.98 16.10
CA LYS A 110 -5.86 -2.06 15.23
C LYS A 110 -5.31 -1.82 13.82
N THR A 111 -4.57 -2.77 13.26
CA THR A 111 -4.10 -2.67 11.87
C THR A 111 -4.99 -3.51 10.96
N ILE A 112 -5.41 -2.94 9.84
CA ILE A 112 -6.16 -3.62 8.78
C ILE A 112 -5.39 -3.43 7.46
N TYR A 113 -5.19 -4.53 6.75
CA TYR A 113 -4.54 -4.51 5.43
C TYR A 113 -5.57 -4.70 4.33
N TYR A 114 -5.42 -3.90 3.28
CA TYR A 114 -6.18 -3.98 2.05
C TYR A 114 -5.22 -4.08 0.88
N ALA A 115 -5.55 -4.90 -0.10
CA ALA A 115 -4.80 -4.97 -1.34
C ALA A 115 -5.75 -5.10 -2.53
N LYS A 116 -5.44 -4.39 -3.61
CA LYS A 116 -6.17 -4.49 -4.87
C LYS A 116 -5.20 -4.74 -6.01
N ALA A 117 -5.55 -5.62 -6.93
CA ALA A 117 -4.87 -5.79 -8.21
C ALA A 117 -5.83 -5.48 -9.35
N GLY A 118 -5.45 -4.50 -10.19
CA GLY A 118 -6.25 -4.03 -11.31
C GLY A 118 -6.80 -2.62 -11.14
N ARG A 119 -7.17 -2.00 -12.29
CA ARG A 119 -7.74 -0.64 -12.39
C ARG A 119 -8.95 -0.59 -13.29
N SER A 120 -9.63 -1.73 -13.49
CA SER A 120 -10.78 -1.81 -14.42
C SER A 120 -12.09 -1.33 -13.78
N GLU A 121 -12.19 -1.42 -12.46
CA GLU A 121 -13.40 -1.11 -11.72
C GLU A 121 -13.32 0.24 -11.01
N VAL A 122 -14.39 1.03 -11.18
CA VAL A 122 -14.51 2.41 -10.67
C VAL A 122 -15.30 2.52 -9.37
N ILE A 123 -15.72 1.39 -8.78
CA ILE A 123 -16.49 1.33 -7.54
C ILE A 123 -15.62 0.68 -6.47
N SER A 124 -15.52 1.32 -5.30
CA SER A 124 -14.80 0.77 -4.15
C SER A 124 -15.58 -0.38 -3.49
N LYS A 125 -14.82 -1.32 -2.92
CA LYS A 125 -15.34 -2.46 -2.14
C LYS A 125 -14.55 -2.73 -0.87
N LEU A 126 -13.45 -2.02 -0.68
CA LEU A 126 -12.64 -2.03 0.54
C LEU A 126 -12.86 -0.72 1.29
N ASP A 127 -12.66 -0.75 2.61
CA ASP A 127 -12.85 0.45 3.45
C ASP A 127 -11.84 1.54 3.09
N LEU A 128 -10.60 1.18 2.76
CA LEU A 128 -9.61 2.11 2.19
C LEU A 128 -9.19 1.58 0.81
N GLU A 129 -9.57 2.28 -0.27
CA GLU A 129 -9.32 1.82 -1.64
C GLU A 129 -9.01 2.97 -2.60
N LEU A 130 -8.00 2.77 -3.44
CA LEU A 130 -7.74 3.58 -4.63
C LEU A 130 -8.55 3.03 -5.81
N VAL A 131 -9.44 3.85 -6.37
CA VAL A 131 -10.23 3.50 -7.53
C VAL A 131 -9.99 4.48 -8.68
N PRO A 132 -9.91 4.04 -9.94
CA PRO A 132 -9.77 4.95 -11.06
C PRO A 132 -11.07 5.70 -11.33
N THR A 133 -10.99 6.94 -11.80
CA THR A 133 -12.16 7.73 -12.23
C THR A 133 -12.75 7.22 -13.54
N ALA A 134 -11.96 6.50 -14.34
CA ALA A 134 -12.35 5.78 -15.53
C ALA A 134 -11.53 4.49 -15.60
N ALA A 135 -12.11 3.41 -16.15
CA ALA A 135 -11.46 2.11 -16.25
C ALA A 135 -10.04 2.23 -16.86
N ASN A 136 -9.06 1.68 -16.16
CA ASN A 136 -7.63 1.72 -16.49
C ASN A 136 -7.02 3.13 -16.58
N GLY A 137 -7.71 4.16 -16.11
CA GLY A 137 -7.23 5.55 -16.07
C GLY A 137 -6.13 5.78 -15.03
N ASN A 138 -5.40 6.88 -15.20
CA ASN A 138 -4.33 7.31 -14.29
C ASN A 138 -4.78 8.38 -13.27
N ILE A 139 -6.03 8.82 -13.33
CA ILE A 139 -6.63 9.64 -12.28
C ILE A 139 -7.36 8.70 -11.34
N LEU A 140 -6.91 8.64 -10.09
CA LEU A 140 -7.48 7.80 -9.05
C LEU A 140 -8.18 8.67 -8.00
N VAL A 141 -9.15 8.10 -7.30
CA VAL A 141 -9.72 8.66 -6.08
C VAL A 141 -9.39 7.71 -4.94
N LEU A 142 -8.83 8.22 -3.86
CA LEU A 142 -8.69 7.48 -2.61
C LEU A 142 -9.99 7.63 -1.83
N LEU A 143 -10.59 6.51 -1.48
CA LEU A 143 -11.84 6.45 -0.72
C LEU A 143 -11.60 5.79 0.63
N LEU A 144 -12.14 6.40 1.70
CA LEU A 144 -12.27 5.80 3.03
C LEU A 144 -13.76 5.62 3.32
N PHE A 145 -14.19 4.37 3.53
CA PHE A 145 -15.62 4.00 3.69
C PHE A 145 -16.52 4.58 2.58
N GLY A 146 -16.02 4.55 1.33
CA GLY A 146 -16.73 5.07 0.17
C GLY A 146 -16.73 6.59 0.01
N SER A 147 -16.17 7.36 0.95
CA SER A 147 -16.04 8.82 0.89
C SER A 147 -14.65 9.25 0.46
N PRO A 148 -14.49 10.28 -0.39
CA PRO A 148 -13.18 10.78 -0.79
C PRO A 148 -12.33 11.19 0.42
N LEU A 149 -11.05 10.80 0.40
CA LEU A 149 -10.08 11.13 1.44
C LEU A 149 -9.09 12.19 0.90
N PRO A 150 -9.30 13.49 1.24
CA PRO A 150 -8.42 14.56 0.78
C PRO A 150 -7.11 14.62 1.56
N LYS A 151 -6.08 15.21 0.94
CA LYS A 151 -4.76 15.49 1.53
C LYS A 151 -4.07 14.26 2.12
N ALA A 152 -4.43 13.08 1.64
CA ALA A 152 -3.79 11.85 2.02
C ALA A 152 -2.48 11.66 1.24
N GLU A 153 -1.43 11.30 1.96
CA GLU A 153 -0.15 10.94 1.36
C GLU A 153 -0.16 9.50 0.90
N LEU A 154 0.44 9.25 -0.24
CA LEU A 154 0.63 7.92 -0.80
C LEU A 154 1.92 7.87 -1.61
N THR A 155 2.48 6.69 -1.80
CA THR A 155 3.67 6.48 -2.62
C THR A 155 3.33 5.63 -3.82
N ILE A 156 3.76 6.05 -5.02
CA ILE A 156 3.76 5.18 -6.20
C ILE A 156 5.16 4.65 -6.45
N ILE A 157 5.26 3.34 -6.67
CA ILE A 157 6.50 2.63 -6.93
C ILE A 157 6.41 2.03 -8.35
N GLY A 158 7.31 2.45 -9.22
CA GLY A 158 7.36 2.02 -10.63
C GLY A 158 8.22 0.78 -10.87
N PRO A 159 8.20 0.20 -12.10
CA PRO A 159 8.97 -0.99 -12.44
C PRO A 159 10.47 -0.96 -12.10
N PRO A 160 11.19 0.20 -12.26
CA PRO A 160 12.58 0.30 -11.87
C PRO A 160 12.82 0.45 -10.38
N LYS A 161 11.80 0.23 -9.52
CA LYS A 161 11.86 0.51 -8.08
C LYS A 161 12.04 2.00 -7.77
N TRP A 162 11.60 2.85 -8.70
CA TRP A 162 11.52 4.28 -8.51
C TRP A 162 10.28 4.63 -7.69
N GLU A 163 10.47 5.45 -6.69
CA GLU A 163 9.43 5.90 -5.80
C GLU A 163 9.10 7.36 -6.00
N LYS A 164 7.83 7.71 -5.84
CA LYS A 164 7.38 9.08 -5.82
C LYS A 164 6.26 9.27 -4.82
N PRO A 165 6.43 10.18 -3.83
CA PRO A 165 5.34 10.59 -2.97
C PRO A 165 4.34 11.42 -3.77
N LEU A 166 3.07 11.25 -3.47
CA LEU A 166 1.93 11.94 -4.05
C LEU A 166 0.97 12.31 -2.92
N THR A 167 0.15 13.32 -3.15
CA THR A 167 -0.89 13.76 -2.20
C THR A 167 -2.22 13.91 -2.94
N THR A 168 -3.30 13.45 -2.34
CA THR A 168 -4.64 13.64 -2.91
C THR A 168 -5.09 15.10 -2.79
N ASP A 169 -5.84 15.56 -3.77
CA ASP A 169 -6.47 16.89 -3.77
C ASP A 169 -7.67 16.99 -2.80
N GLU A 170 -8.36 18.12 -2.79
CA GLU A 170 -9.54 18.36 -1.95
C GLU A 170 -10.71 17.42 -2.27
N GLN A 171 -10.74 16.79 -3.42
CA GLN A 171 -11.70 15.76 -3.85
C GLN A 171 -11.20 14.33 -3.68
N GLY A 172 -10.07 14.14 -2.97
CA GLY A 172 -9.45 12.83 -2.78
C GLY A 172 -8.81 12.26 -4.06
N ARG A 173 -8.62 13.08 -5.11
CA ARG A 173 -8.08 12.63 -6.40
C ARG A 173 -6.56 12.77 -6.43
N VAL A 174 -5.93 11.87 -7.18
CA VAL A 174 -4.50 11.90 -7.48
C VAL A 174 -4.27 11.46 -8.92
N THR A 175 -3.37 12.13 -9.62
CA THR A 175 -2.89 11.72 -10.95
C THR A 175 -1.57 10.97 -10.80
N ILE A 176 -1.53 9.72 -11.25
CA ILE A 176 -0.34 8.87 -11.14
C ILE A 176 0.48 8.89 -12.44
N PRO A 177 1.80 9.12 -12.35
CA PRO A 177 2.69 8.98 -13.50
C PRO A 177 3.02 7.49 -13.74
N THR A 178 2.87 7.05 -15.00
CA THR A 178 3.19 5.67 -15.39
C THR A 178 4.04 5.63 -16.67
N PRO A 179 5.25 6.23 -16.67
CA PRO A 179 6.05 6.36 -17.90
C PRO A 179 6.60 5.03 -18.42
N TRP A 180 6.80 4.03 -17.54
CA TRP A 180 7.37 2.74 -17.93
C TRP A 180 6.32 1.65 -18.10
N SER A 181 6.60 0.68 -18.96
CA SER A 181 5.85 -0.58 -18.98
C SER A 181 6.32 -1.48 -17.84
N GLY A 182 5.40 -2.19 -17.19
CA GLY A 182 5.66 -3.10 -16.09
C GLY A 182 4.69 -2.92 -14.93
N ARG A 183 5.01 -3.56 -13.81
CA ARG A 183 4.17 -3.51 -12.59
C ARG A 183 4.42 -2.22 -11.82
N TYR A 184 3.34 -1.58 -11.42
CA TYR A 184 3.30 -0.49 -10.46
C TYR A 184 2.64 -0.98 -9.17
N VAL A 185 3.11 -0.47 -8.05
CA VAL A 185 2.48 -0.62 -6.74
C VAL A 185 2.31 0.77 -6.13
N LEU A 186 1.12 1.05 -5.65
CA LEU A 186 0.85 2.22 -4.82
C LEU A 186 0.58 1.74 -3.40
N GLU A 187 1.05 2.50 -2.43
CA GLU A 187 0.79 2.26 -1.02
C GLU A 187 0.26 3.51 -0.34
N VAL A 188 -0.63 3.32 0.61
CA VAL A 188 -1.19 4.37 1.44
C VAL A 188 -1.39 3.86 2.85
N VAL A 189 -1.03 4.69 3.83
CA VAL A 189 -1.30 4.46 5.25
C VAL A 189 -2.18 5.59 5.77
N HIS A 190 -3.29 5.24 6.40
CA HIS A 190 -4.18 6.20 7.02
C HIS A 190 -4.50 5.78 8.46
N PHE A 191 -4.47 6.73 9.39
CA PHE A 191 -4.88 6.53 10.77
C PHE A 191 -6.25 7.14 11.00
N GLU A 192 -7.21 6.31 11.43
CA GLU A 192 -8.51 6.76 11.89
C GLU A 192 -8.50 6.80 13.43
N GLU A 193 -8.57 8.00 14.00
CA GLU A 193 -8.59 8.24 15.45
C GLU A 193 -10.00 7.99 16.01
N LYS A 194 -10.41 6.73 15.94
CA LYS A 194 -11.72 6.27 16.40
C LYS A 194 -11.56 4.98 17.17
N ALA A 195 -11.99 5.02 18.43
CA ALA A 195 -11.99 3.85 19.31
C ALA A 195 -13.02 2.80 18.85
N GLY A 196 -12.66 1.53 19.06
CA GLY A 196 -13.55 0.42 18.71
C GLY A 196 -13.21 -0.85 19.49
N GLY A 197 -13.85 -1.96 19.08
CA GLY A 197 -13.71 -3.24 19.74
C GLY A 197 -14.36 -3.30 21.14
N SER A 198 -14.24 -4.44 21.80
CA SER A 198 -14.75 -4.66 23.16
C SER A 198 -13.83 -5.60 23.93
N GLY A 199 -13.82 -5.53 25.26
CA GLY A 199 -12.98 -6.37 26.10
C GLY A 199 -11.49 -6.26 25.75
N GLU A 200 -10.84 -7.39 25.54
CA GLU A 200 -9.42 -7.49 25.17
C GLU A 200 -9.14 -7.01 23.75
N GLU A 201 -10.16 -6.95 22.88
CA GLU A 201 -10.07 -6.45 21.51
C GLU A 201 -10.27 -4.94 21.38
N LYS A 202 -10.36 -4.19 22.49
CA LYS A 202 -10.45 -2.72 22.46
C LYS A 202 -9.22 -2.10 21.80
N PHE A 203 -9.45 -1.05 21.03
CA PHE A 203 -8.41 -0.21 20.45
C PHE A 203 -8.84 1.27 20.44
N ASP A 204 -7.89 2.15 20.38
CA ASP A 204 -8.10 3.60 20.39
C ASP A 204 -8.15 4.18 18.99
N ARG A 205 -7.44 3.53 18.04
CA ARG A 205 -7.38 3.94 16.63
C ARG A 205 -7.25 2.75 15.70
N THR A 206 -7.56 2.98 14.42
CA THR A 206 -7.32 2.02 13.35
C THR A 206 -6.23 2.54 12.42
N ARG A 207 -5.25 1.70 12.11
CA ARG A 207 -4.28 1.90 11.05
C ARG A 207 -4.70 1.13 9.82
N HIS A 208 -5.17 1.84 8.81
CA HIS A 208 -5.51 1.30 7.50
C HIS A 208 -4.28 1.33 6.61
N ILE A 209 -3.88 0.20 6.06
CA ILE A 209 -2.78 0.08 5.10
C ILE A 209 -3.35 -0.52 3.83
N SER A 210 -3.31 0.23 2.73
CA SER A 210 -3.87 -0.19 1.45
C SER A 210 -2.83 -0.14 0.34
N SER A 211 -2.86 -1.13 -0.53
CA SER A 211 -2.07 -1.16 -1.75
C SER A 211 -2.93 -1.32 -3.00
N LEU A 212 -2.49 -0.72 -4.09
CA LEU A 212 -3.01 -0.96 -5.42
C LEU A 212 -1.87 -1.39 -6.33
N SER A 213 -1.99 -2.54 -6.98
CA SER A 213 -1.03 -3.00 -7.99
C SER A 213 -1.70 -3.14 -9.36
N PHE A 214 -0.95 -2.89 -10.41
CA PHE A 214 -1.40 -3.12 -11.79
C PHE A 214 -0.23 -3.22 -12.76
N ILE A 215 -0.48 -3.76 -13.94
CA ILE A 215 0.50 -3.80 -15.03
C ILE A 215 0.16 -2.71 -16.04
N GLN A 216 1.11 -1.79 -16.24
CA GLN A 216 1.11 -0.86 -17.35
C GLN A 216 1.73 -1.55 -18.57
N ARG A 217 0.92 -1.81 -19.60
CA ARG A 217 1.37 -2.53 -20.81
C ARG A 217 2.11 -1.62 -21.79
N ASN A 218 1.68 -0.36 -21.86
CA ASN A 218 2.25 0.66 -22.74
C ASN A 218 3.15 1.56 -21.94
N GLY A 219 4.30 1.94 -22.49
CA GLY A 219 5.30 2.80 -21.85
C GLY A 219 6.70 2.45 -22.27
N MET A 220 7.67 3.22 -21.81
CA MET A 220 9.08 2.97 -22.05
C MET A 220 9.50 1.65 -21.40
N LYS A 221 10.26 0.83 -22.11
CA LYS A 221 10.87 -0.35 -21.49
C LYS A 221 12.00 0.08 -20.58
N TRP A 222 11.98 -0.39 -19.35
CA TRP A 222 13.12 -0.26 -18.44
C TRP A 222 14.17 -1.32 -18.83
N ILE A 223 15.40 -0.86 -19.14
CA ILE A 223 16.48 -1.73 -19.62
C ILE A 223 17.60 -1.86 -18.56
N GLY A 224 17.56 -1.06 -17.49
CA GLY A 224 18.54 -1.06 -16.41
C GLY A 224 18.26 -2.08 -15.30
N LYS A 225 19.21 -2.19 -14.37
CA LYS A 225 18.93 -2.85 -13.09
C LYS A 225 17.86 -2.05 -12.34
N PRO A 226 16.96 -2.69 -11.57
CA PRO A 226 16.05 -1.97 -10.71
C PRO A 226 16.81 -0.99 -9.81
N TYR A 227 16.25 0.19 -9.61
CA TYR A 227 16.70 1.10 -8.56
C TYR A 227 16.39 0.41 -7.24
N GLY A 228 17.41 -0.11 -6.58
CA GLY A 228 17.31 -0.60 -5.22
C GLY A 228 17.89 0.43 -4.28
N PRO A 229 17.56 0.42 -2.98
CA PRO A 229 18.21 1.28 -2.02
C PRO A 229 19.71 1.05 -2.10
N THR A 230 20.46 2.14 -2.22
CA THR A 230 21.90 2.10 -2.04
C THR A 230 22.12 1.65 -0.61
N LYS A 231 22.56 0.41 -0.41
CA LYS A 231 23.02 -0.04 0.92
C LYS A 231 24.14 0.93 1.31
N MET A 232 23.85 1.83 2.22
CA MET A 232 24.85 2.60 2.95
C MET A 232 25.47 1.73 4.04
#